data_ee7091fb28158bed397fdec502b402d7
#
_entry.id   ee7091fb28158bed397fdec502b402d7
#
_cell.length_a   1.000
_cell.length_b   1.000
_cell.length_c   1.000
_cell.angle_alpha   90.00
_cell.angle_beta   90.00
_cell.angle_gamma   90.00
#
_symmetry.space_group_name_H-M   'P 1'
#
loop_
_entity.id
_entity.type
_entity.pdbx_description
1 polymer ?
#
loop_
_entity_poly.entity_id
_entity_poly.type
_entity_poly.pdbx_seq_one_letter_code
_entity_poly.pdbx_strand_id
1 'polypeptide(L)'
;IGKNLVDIICTNNGYEVHNIGIKIGIQEMIEKVKEVDADALGMSGLLVKSTIIMRENLDELNTQGLSEIPVLLGGAALTRSYVEQDLRKMYEGRVFYGKDAFEGLSVLDTLMNIKKSGVDDPDFGRKLGTRLIERAEKVEVDPSTIPARSPEVETDNHVFIPPFLGTKVVKGIGIDEI
;
A
#
# COMPACT_ATOMS: atom_id res chain seq x y z
N ILE A 1 -2.53 0.95 12.60
CA ILE A 1 -1.41 1.82 13.01
C ILE A 1 -1.06 2.80 11.89
N GLY A 2 -0.73 2.36 10.67
CA GLY A 2 -0.28 3.24 9.58
C GLY A 2 -1.26 4.36 9.25
N LYS A 3 -2.55 4.06 9.13
CA LYS A 3 -3.60 5.05 8.87
C LYS A 3 -3.64 6.18 9.93
N ASN A 4 -3.53 5.81 11.21
CA ASN A 4 -3.54 6.80 12.29
C ASN A 4 -2.26 7.66 12.29
N LEU A 5 -1.13 7.11 11.84
CA LEU A 5 0.10 7.90 11.67
C LEU A 5 -0.04 8.93 10.55
N VAL A 6 -0.64 8.55 9.42
CA VAL A 6 -0.96 9.49 8.33
C VAL A 6 -1.89 10.59 8.83
N ASP A 7 -2.95 10.23 9.55
CA ASP A 7 -3.89 11.16 10.17
C ASP A 7 -3.18 12.19 11.05
N ILE A 8 -2.35 11.74 12.00
CA ILE A 8 -1.58 12.63 12.90
C ILE A 8 -0.64 13.56 12.11
N ILE A 9 0.08 13.01 11.12
CA ILE A 9 1.04 13.80 10.33
C ILE A 9 0.32 14.84 9.49
N CYS A 10 -0.75 14.48 8.80
CA CYS A 10 -1.51 15.42 7.98
C CYS A 10 -2.16 16.50 8.86
N THR A 11 -2.79 16.13 9.98
CA THR A 11 -3.42 17.08 10.89
C THR A 11 -2.40 18.07 11.46
N ASN A 12 -1.22 17.61 11.85
CA ASN A 12 -0.15 18.48 12.36
C ASN A 12 0.41 19.43 11.28
N ASN A 13 0.19 19.14 10.00
CA ASN A 13 0.58 19.99 8.88
C ASN A 13 -0.58 20.81 8.30
N GLY A 14 -1.67 20.93 9.04
CA GLY A 14 -2.76 21.88 8.73
C GLY A 14 -3.86 21.32 7.83
N TYR A 15 -3.91 20.01 7.63
CA TYR A 15 -5.01 19.34 6.94
C TYR A 15 -6.12 18.96 7.93
N GLU A 16 -7.35 19.11 7.49
CA GLU A 16 -8.50 18.53 8.18
C GLU A 16 -8.64 17.08 7.73
N VAL A 17 -8.53 16.13 8.67
CA VAL A 17 -8.55 14.70 8.36
C VAL A 17 -9.77 14.02 8.96
N HIS A 18 -10.62 13.49 8.10
CA HIS A 18 -11.79 12.71 8.49
C HIS A 18 -11.45 11.22 8.49
N ASN A 19 -11.04 10.70 9.64
CA ASN A 19 -10.66 9.31 9.80
C ASN A 19 -11.88 8.43 10.06
N ILE A 20 -12.41 7.80 9.02
CA ILE A 20 -13.66 7.03 9.06
C ILE A 20 -13.50 5.58 9.58
N GLY A 21 -12.29 5.15 9.94
CA GLY A 21 -12.11 3.86 10.60
C GLY A 21 -11.42 2.79 9.75
N ILE A 22 -11.80 1.54 9.97
CA ILE A 22 -11.25 0.36 9.29
C ILE A 22 -12.37 -0.52 8.78
N LYS A 23 -12.11 -1.27 7.69
CA LYS A 23 -13.09 -2.15 7.03
C LYS A 23 -14.35 -1.40 6.54
N ILE A 24 -14.15 -0.17 6.12
CA ILE A 24 -15.20 0.70 5.59
C ILE A 24 -15.45 0.35 4.12
N GLY A 25 -16.72 0.27 3.74
CA GLY A 25 -17.13 0.05 2.36
C GLY A 25 -17.02 1.32 1.51
N ILE A 26 -16.93 1.15 0.18
CA ILE A 26 -16.77 2.30 -0.73
C ILE A 26 -17.93 3.28 -0.66
N GLN A 27 -19.16 2.82 -0.46
CA GLN A 27 -20.34 3.70 -0.37
C GLN A 27 -20.25 4.67 0.81
N GLU A 28 -19.82 4.16 1.97
CA GLU A 28 -19.62 4.98 3.17
C GLU A 28 -18.47 5.99 2.97
N MET A 29 -17.40 5.58 2.25
CA MET A 29 -16.33 6.50 1.86
C MET A 29 -16.85 7.62 0.96
N ILE A 30 -17.65 7.28 -0.04
CA ILE A 30 -18.25 8.23 -1.00
C ILE A 30 -19.20 9.20 -0.29
N GLU A 31 -20.06 8.68 0.59
CA GLU A 31 -20.95 9.51 1.39
C GLU A 31 -20.17 10.54 2.20
N LYS A 32 -19.08 10.10 2.86
CA LYS A 32 -18.25 10.99 3.67
C LYS A 32 -17.50 12.01 2.81
N VAL A 33 -16.97 11.62 1.67
CA VAL A 33 -16.32 12.52 0.72
C VAL A 33 -17.28 13.64 0.29
N LYS A 34 -18.53 13.30 -0.02
CA LYS A 34 -19.56 14.28 -0.41
C LYS A 34 -20.00 15.15 0.76
N GLU A 35 -20.15 14.56 1.95
CA GLU A 35 -20.56 15.28 3.17
C GLU A 35 -19.60 16.41 3.53
N VAL A 36 -18.29 16.15 3.43
CA VAL A 36 -17.23 17.09 3.86
C VAL A 36 -16.58 17.82 2.69
N ASP A 37 -17.01 17.61 1.46
CA ASP A 37 -16.39 18.14 0.24
C ASP A 37 -14.88 17.89 0.20
N ALA A 38 -14.49 16.65 0.38
CA ALA A 38 -13.10 16.27 0.56
C ALA A 38 -12.24 16.50 -0.69
N ASP A 39 -11.07 17.07 -0.51
CA ASP A 39 -10.08 17.33 -1.57
C ASP A 39 -9.33 16.07 -2.05
N ALA A 40 -9.30 15.03 -1.25
CA ALA A 40 -8.67 13.77 -1.58
C ALA A 40 -9.22 12.62 -0.73
N LEU A 41 -9.14 11.40 -1.24
CA LEU A 41 -9.49 10.17 -0.55
C LEU A 41 -8.23 9.31 -0.31
N GLY A 42 -8.02 8.90 0.95
CA GLY A 42 -6.91 8.00 1.31
C GLY A 42 -7.39 6.59 1.62
N MET A 43 -6.75 5.58 1.05
CA MET A 43 -6.99 4.18 1.40
C MET A 43 -5.69 3.47 1.76
N SER A 44 -5.72 2.65 2.82
CA SER A 44 -4.56 1.88 3.28
C SER A 44 -4.91 0.41 3.45
N GLY A 45 -4.03 -0.48 2.99
CA GLY A 45 -4.24 -1.92 3.07
C GLY A 45 -3.02 -2.68 3.55
N LEU A 46 -3.23 -3.66 4.44
CA LEU A 46 -2.19 -4.53 4.97
C LEU A 46 -2.08 -5.86 4.21
N LEU A 47 -3.20 -6.36 3.70
CA LEU A 47 -3.31 -7.68 3.07
C LEU A 47 -3.43 -7.56 1.55
N VAL A 48 -2.97 -8.57 0.81
CA VAL A 48 -3.14 -8.64 -0.65
C VAL A 48 -4.62 -8.49 -1.05
N LYS A 49 -5.54 -9.08 -0.30
CA LYS A 49 -6.98 -8.90 -0.55
C LYS A 49 -7.41 -7.42 -0.54
N SER A 50 -6.77 -6.58 0.27
CA SER A 50 -7.07 -5.14 0.30
C SER A 50 -6.71 -4.44 -1.02
N THR A 51 -5.72 -4.91 -1.77
CA THR A 51 -5.34 -4.32 -3.05
C THR A 51 -6.41 -4.57 -4.13
N ILE A 52 -7.09 -5.73 -4.06
CA ILE A 52 -8.22 -6.05 -4.93
C ILE A 52 -9.40 -5.13 -4.62
N ILE A 53 -9.71 -4.97 -3.32
CA ILE A 53 -10.79 -4.07 -2.88
C ILE A 53 -10.49 -2.62 -3.29
N MET A 54 -9.24 -2.16 -3.18
CA MET A 54 -8.86 -0.83 -3.63
C MET A 54 -9.09 -0.64 -5.13
N ARG A 55 -8.80 -1.66 -5.93
CA ARG A 55 -9.08 -1.65 -7.36
C ARG A 55 -10.58 -1.55 -7.64
N GLU A 56 -11.39 -2.38 -6.97
CA GLU A 56 -12.86 -2.34 -7.08
C GLU A 56 -13.42 -0.99 -6.64
N ASN A 57 -12.85 -0.39 -5.59
CA ASN A 57 -13.25 0.94 -5.13
C ASN A 57 -12.94 2.04 -6.15
N LEU A 58 -11.80 1.98 -6.86
CA LEU A 58 -11.47 2.92 -7.93
C LEU A 58 -12.44 2.79 -9.12
N ASP A 59 -12.81 1.56 -9.48
CA ASP A 59 -13.79 1.29 -10.53
C ASP A 59 -15.18 1.84 -10.15
N GLU A 60 -15.59 1.67 -8.91
CA GLU A 60 -16.84 2.22 -8.38
C GLU A 60 -16.85 3.76 -8.41
N LEU A 61 -15.73 4.41 -8.06
CA LEU A 61 -15.59 5.87 -8.16
C LEU A 61 -15.74 6.35 -9.61
N ASN A 62 -15.16 5.65 -10.59
CA ASN A 62 -15.35 5.95 -12.01
C ASN A 62 -16.85 5.80 -12.39
N THR A 63 -17.47 4.68 -12.02
CA THR A 63 -18.85 4.35 -12.33
C THR A 63 -19.82 5.40 -11.78
N GLN A 64 -19.54 5.95 -10.61
CA GLN A 64 -20.35 7.00 -9.99
C GLN A 64 -20.01 8.43 -10.47
N GLY A 65 -19.08 8.59 -11.41
CA GLY A 65 -18.66 9.89 -11.94
C GLY A 65 -17.88 10.73 -10.92
N LEU A 66 -17.16 10.08 -10.00
CA LEU A 66 -16.38 10.72 -8.94
C LEU A 66 -14.86 10.64 -9.19
N SER A 67 -14.46 10.43 -10.43
CA SER A 67 -13.06 10.32 -10.83
C SER A 67 -12.24 11.62 -10.65
N GLU A 68 -12.89 12.75 -10.46
CA GLU A 68 -12.21 14.01 -10.14
C GLU A 68 -11.53 13.99 -8.76
N ILE A 69 -11.92 13.09 -7.86
CA ILE A 69 -11.35 12.96 -6.52
C ILE A 69 -9.98 12.30 -6.60
N PRO A 70 -8.88 12.97 -6.22
CA PRO A 70 -7.58 12.35 -6.12
C PRO A 70 -7.56 11.24 -5.07
N VAL A 71 -6.98 10.09 -5.40
CA VAL A 71 -6.92 8.95 -4.49
C VAL A 71 -5.47 8.64 -4.11
N LEU A 72 -5.19 8.63 -2.81
CA LEU A 72 -3.90 8.26 -2.25
C LEU A 72 -3.95 6.84 -1.67
N LEU A 73 -3.14 5.94 -2.21
CA LEU A 73 -3.09 4.54 -1.84
C LEU A 73 -1.80 4.21 -1.09
N GLY A 74 -1.90 3.51 0.02
CA GLY A 74 -0.75 3.10 0.81
C GLY A 74 -0.94 1.77 1.51
N GLY A 75 0.07 1.38 2.27
CA GLY A 75 0.08 0.16 3.08
C GLY A 75 0.99 -0.95 2.56
N ALA A 76 1.30 -1.91 3.44
CA ALA A 76 2.35 -2.90 3.22
C ALA A 76 2.09 -3.87 2.05
N ALA A 77 0.84 -4.04 1.63
CA ALA A 77 0.49 -4.94 0.53
C ALA A 77 0.61 -4.30 -0.85
N LEU A 78 0.79 -2.98 -0.93
CA LEU A 78 0.91 -2.26 -2.19
C LEU A 78 2.36 -2.07 -2.61
N THR A 79 2.56 -2.05 -3.92
CA THR A 79 3.82 -1.63 -4.52
C THR A 79 3.61 -0.41 -5.41
N ARG A 80 4.63 0.43 -5.55
CA ARG A 80 4.60 1.58 -6.46
C ARG A 80 4.25 1.17 -7.88
N SER A 81 4.88 0.10 -8.36
CA SER A 81 4.64 -0.41 -9.72
C SER A 81 3.17 -0.79 -9.96
N TYR A 82 2.54 -1.46 -9.00
CA TYR A 82 1.12 -1.83 -9.11
C TYR A 82 0.22 -0.60 -9.17
N VAL A 83 0.45 0.38 -8.29
CA VAL A 83 -0.35 1.62 -8.30
C VAL A 83 -0.12 2.43 -9.57
N GLU A 84 1.13 2.66 -9.95
CA GLU A 84 1.48 3.58 -11.03
C GLU A 84 1.34 2.97 -12.44
N GLN A 85 1.27 1.66 -12.56
CA GLN A 85 1.14 0.99 -13.86
C GLN A 85 -0.23 0.34 -14.06
N ASP A 86 -0.78 -0.29 -13.02
CA ASP A 86 -2.02 -1.04 -13.17
C ASP A 86 -3.23 -0.19 -12.71
N LEU A 87 -3.18 0.43 -11.53
CA LEU A 87 -4.30 1.20 -11.03
C LEU A 87 -4.48 2.54 -11.75
N ARG A 88 -3.39 3.23 -12.13
CA ARG A 88 -3.47 4.46 -12.95
C ARG A 88 -4.06 4.24 -14.35
N LYS A 89 -3.99 3.02 -14.89
CA LYS A 89 -4.61 2.72 -16.19
C LYS A 89 -6.12 2.64 -16.13
N MET A 90 -6.66 2.26 -14.98
CA MET A 90 -8.08 2.01 -14.84
C MET A 90 -8.83 3.18 -14.22
N TYR A 91 -8.17 3.98 -13.37
CA TYR A 91 -8.80 5.14 -12.75
C TYR A 91 -8.69 6.36 -13.66
N GLU A 92 -9.81 6.98 -13.97
CA GLU A 92 -9.86 8.15 -14.86
C GLU A 92 -9.27 9.41 -14.20
N GLY A 93 -9.20 9.44 -12.88
CA GLY A 93 -8.65 10.53 -12.09
C GLY A 93 -7.18 10.37 -11.75
N ARG A 94 -6.79 10.93 -10.61
CA ARG A 94 -5.41 10.93 -10.11
C ARG A 94 -5.23 9.87 -9.04
N VAL A 95 -4.28 8.97 -9.23
CA VAL A 95 -3.91 7.95 -8.24
C VAL A 95 -2.46 8.09 -7.86
N PHE A 96 -2.21 8.09 -6.55
CA PHE A 96 -0.90 8.24 -5.97
C PHE A 96 -0.56 7.04 -5.08
N TYR A 97 0.71 6.68 -5.05
CA TYR A 97 1.26 5.75 -4.09
C TYR A 97 1.98 6.50 -2.98
N GLY A 98 1.57 6.27 -1.76
CA GLY A 98 2.27 6.75 -0.56
C GLY A 98 3.05 5.60 0.08
N LYS A 99 4.36 5.61 -0.07
CA LYS A 99 5.28 4.66 0.57
C LYS A 99 5.21 4.81 2.09
N ASP A 100 5.11 6.04 2.55
CA ASP A 100 5.00 6.43 3.94
C ASP A 100 4.14 7.70 4.09
N ALA A 101 3.93 8.14 5.31
CA ALA A 101 3.09 9.28 5.61
C ALA A 101 3.67 10.62 5.10
N PHE A 102 5.00 10.74 5.02
CA PHE A 102 5.66 11.95 4.54
C PHE A 102 5.55 12.10 3.02
N GLU A 103 5.66 10.99 2.29
CA GLU A 103 5.39 11.00 0.84
C GLU A 103 3.92 11.34 0.59
N GLY A 104 3.00 10.78 1.39
CA GLY A 104 1.58 11.13 1.33
C GLY A 104 1.35 12.62 1.56
N LEU A 105 1.99 13.22 2.56
CA LEU A 105 1.92 14.64 2.84
C LEU A 105 2.44 15.49 1.65
N SER A 106 3.59 15.12 1.08
CA SER A 106 4.16 15.81 -0.09
C SER A 106 3.22 15.79 -1.30
N VAL A 107 2.51 14.68 -1.52
CA VAL A 107 1.49 14.57 -2.57
C VAL A 107 0.33 15.52 -2.29
N LEU A 108 -0.18 15.56 -1.06
CA LEU A 108 -1.26 16.47 -0.66
C LEU A 108 -0.86 17.93 -0.82
N ASP A 109 0.35 18.30 -0.41
CA ASP A 109 0.88 19.67 -0.57
C ASP A 109 0.92 20.08 -2.05
N THR A 110 1.34 19.16 -2.92
CA THR A 110 1.37 19.42 -4.37
C THR A 110 -0.05 19.57 -4.93
N LEU A 111 -1.00 18.71 -4.53
CA LEU A 111 -2.41 18.82 -4.93
C LEU A 111 -3.02 20.16 -4.49
N MET A 112 -2.78 20.57 -3.24
CA MET A 112 -3.30 21.84 -2.72
C MET A 112 -2.66 23.04 -3.41
N ASN A 113 -1.39 22.95 -3.79
CA ASN A 113 -0.73 24.01 -4.57
C ASN A 113 -1.33 24.13 -5.98
N ILE A 114 -1.62 23.01 -6.65
CA ILE A 114 -2.34 22.99 -7.94
C ILE A 114 -3.71 23.63 -7.77
N LYS A 115 -4.49 23.23 -6.76
CA LYS A 115 -5.82 23.78 -6.46
C LYS A 115 -5.78 25.29 -6.23
N LYS A 116 -4.78 25.78 -5.47
CA LYS A 116 -4.63 27.22 -5.14
C LYS A 116 -4.13 28.05 -6.30
N SER A 117 -3.17 27.55 -7.07
CA SER A 117 -2.55 28.30 -8.17
C SER A 117 -3.39 28.26 -9.46
N GLY A 118 -4.25 27.26 -9.62
CA GLY A 118 -4.96 26.98 -10.86
C GLY A 118 -4.06 26.48 -11.99
N VAL A 119 -2.75 26.27 -11.72
CA VAL A 119 -1.80 25.72 -12.69
C VAL A 119 -1.79 24.21 -12.54
N ASP A 120 -2.43 23.54 -13.49
CA ASP A 120 -2.52 22.07 -13.48
C ASP A 120 -1.26 21.43 -14.07
N ASP A 121 -0.86 20.28 -13.49
CA ASP A 121 0.07 19.34 -14.08
C ASP A 121 -0.73 18.08 -14.50
N PRO A 122 -1.02 17.93 -15.80
CA PRO A 122 -1.84 16.83 -16.28
C PRO A 122 -1.21 15.45 -16.06
N ASP A 123 0.11 15.38 -15.93
CA ASP A 123 0.85 14.14 -15.70
C ASP A 123 0.86 13.72 -14.22
N PHE A 124 0.67 14.65 -13.30
CA PHE A 124 0.75 14.39 -11.87
C PHE A 124 -0.36 13.44 -11.40
N GLY A 125 0.04 12.26 -10.99
CA GLY A 125 -0.87 11.19 -10.56
C GLY A 125 -1.59 10.43 -11.70
N ARG A 126 -1.35 10.78 -12.97
CA ARG A 126 -1.94 10.14 -14.16
C ARG A 126 -0.89 9.46 -15.04
N LYS A 127 0.33 10.00 -15.11
CA LYS A 127 1.40 9.43 -15.91
C LYS A 127 1.76 8.02 -15.43
N LEU A 128 1.80 7.08 -16.36
CA LEU A 128 2.19 5.70 -16.04
C LEU A 128 3.66 5.65 -15.63
N GLY A 129 3.93 4.99 -14.51
CA GLY A 129 5.29 4.75 -14.06
C GLY A 129 6.07 3.88 -15.04
N THR A 130 7.37 4.12 -15.14
CA THR A 130 8.25 3.26 -15.95
C THR A 130 8.37 1.89 -15.27
N ARG A 131 8.20 0.82 -16.03
CA ARG A 131 8.39 -0.54 -15.52
C ARG A 131 9.86 -0.74 -15.20
N LEU A 132 10.22 -0.74 -13.93
CA LEU A 132 11.61 -0.96 -13.47
C LEU A 132 12.05 -2.42 -13.56
N ILE A 133 11.15 -3.33 -13.89
CA ILE A 133 11.45 -4.75 -14.04
C ILE A 133 11.15 -5.12 -15.48
N GLU A 134 12.16 -5.08 -16.35
CA GLU A 134 12.19 -6.01 -17.48
C GLU A 134 12.11 -7.41 -16.84
N ARG A 135 11.02 -8.13 -17.10
CA ARG A 135 11.01 -9.56 -16.76
C ARG A 135 12.21 -10.13 -17.49
N ALA A 136 13.23 -10.51 -16.73
CA ALA A 136 14.30 -11.33 -17.27
C ALA A 136 13.60 -12.45 -18.05
N GLU A 137 13.91 -12.59 -19.34
CA GLU A 137 13.41 -13.70 -20.11
C GLU A 137 13.70 -14.96 -19.30
N LYS A 138 12.67 -15.76 -19.10
CA LYS A 138 12.86 -17.07 -18.46
C LYS A 138 13.84 -17.83 -19.35
N VAL A 139 15.09 -17.89 -18.93
CA VAL A 139 16.05 -18.80 -19.53
C VAL A 139 15.49 -20.19 -19.22
N GLU A 140 15.06 -20.91 -20.25
CA GLU A 140 14.71 -22.32 -20.12
C GLU A 140 16.00 -23.08 -19.80
N VAL A 141 16.20 -23.33 -18.52
CA VAL A 141 17.33 -24.13 -18.05
C VAL A 141 16.94 -25.60 -18.24
N ASP A 142 17.77 -26.33 -18.99
CA ASP A 142 17.57 -27.77 -19.14
C ASP A 142 17.61 -28.44 -17.75
N PRO A 143 16.52 -29.12 -17.33
CA PRO A 143 16.44 -29.76 -16.03
C PRO A 143 17.59 -30.73 -15.74
N SER A 144 18.20 -31.30 -16.78
CA SER A 144 19.33 -32.25 -16.66
C SER A 144 20.62 -31.58 -16.24
N THR A 145 20.73 -30.23 -16.42
CA THR A 145 21.93 -29.45 -16.05
C THR A 145 21.86 -28.90 -14.63
N ILE A 146 20.69 -29.00 -13.98
CA ILE A 146 20.49 -28.52 -12.62
C ILE A 146 21.06 -29.57 -11.66
N PRO A 147 22.12 -29.28 -10.88
CA PRO A 147 22.63 -30.22 -9.90
C PRO A 147 21.56 -30.50 -8.83
N ALA A 148 21.49 -31.72 -8.34
CA ALA A 148 20.52 -32.15 -7.32
C ALA A 148 20.57 -31.27 -6.04
N ARG A 149 21.72 -30.61 -5.82
CA ARG A 149 21.93 -29.63 -4.74
C ARG A 149 22.84 -28.51 -5.25
N SER A 150 22.55 -27.26 -4.88
CA SER A 150 23.45 -26.13 -5.17
C SER A 150 24.82 -26.37 -4.52
N PRO A 151 25.92 -26.10 -5.23
CA PRO A 151 27.26 -26.20 -4.66
C PRO A 151 27.52 -25.19 -3.52
N GLU A 152 26.70 -24.16 -3.42
CA GLU A 152 26.80 -23.14 -2.35
C GLU A 152 26.09 -23.56 -1.06
N VAL A 153 25.33 -24.68 -1.07
CA VAL A 153 24.66 -25.18 0.13
C VAL A 153 25.63 -25.97 0.98
N GLU A 154 25.96 -25.46 2.13
CA GLU A 154 26.73 -26.17 3.13
C GLU A 154 25.99 -27.44 3.57
N THR A 155 26.71 -28.56 3.59
CA THR A 155 26.13 -29.86 3.96
C THR A 155 26.43 -30.24 5.40
N ASP A 156 27.36 -29.52 6.05
CA ASP A 156 27.86 -29.81 7.40
C ASP A 156 27.39 -28.72 8.40
N ASN A 157 26.12 -28.42 8.36
CA ASN A 157 25.52 -27.49 9.30
C ASN A 157 25.34 -28.13 10.67
N HIS A 158 25.86 -27.48 11.70
CA HIS A 158 25.63 -27.92 13.06
C HIS A 158 24.14 -27.81 13.42
N VAL A 159 23.51 -28.96 13.60
CA VAL A 159 22.12 -29.02 14.06
C VAL A 159 22.11 -29.01 15.58
N PHE A 160 21.62 -27.93 16.16
CA PHE A 160 21.45 -27.83 17.60
C PHE A 160 20.38 -28.82 18.07
N ILE A 161 20.76 -29.66 19.01
CA ILE A 161 19.83 -30.56 19.68
C ILE A 161 19.12 -29.76 20.76
N PRO A 162 17.81 -29.56 20.70
CA PRO A 162 17.09 -28.83 21.74
C PRO A 162 17.15 -29.62 23.07
N PRO A 163 17.14 -28.93 24.21
CA PRO A 163 17.24 -29.58 25.53
C PRO A 163 16.07 -30.53 25.81
N PHE A 164 14.99 -30.39 25.05
CA PHE A 164 13.85 -31.33 25.09
C PHE A 164 13.06 -31.22 23.77
N LEU A 165 12.36 -32.28 23.42
CA LEU A 165 11.43 -32.32 22.30
C LEU A 165 9.99 -32.26 22.82
N GLY A 166 9.13 -31.52 22.11
CA GLY A 166 7.72 -31.34 22.46
C GLY A 166 7.46 -30.09 23.31
N THR A 167 6.28 -30.04 23.93
CA THR A 167 5.84 -28.90 24.73
C THR A 167 6.17 -29.15 26.21
N LYS A 168 6.83 -28.20 26.85
CA LYS A 168 7.05 -28.20 28.32
C LYS A 168 6.26 -27.06 28.94
N VAL A 169 5.37 -27.39 29.88
CA VAL A 169 4.65 -26.39 30.67
C VAL A 169 5.48 -26.07 31.91
N VAL A 170 5.96 -24.83 31.97
CA VAL A 170 6.65 -24.34 33.17
C VAL A 170 5.62 -23.69 34.08
N LYS A 171 5.53 -24.15 35.34
CA LYS A 171 4.61 -23.61 36.35
C LYS A 171 5.44 -22.95 37.46
N GLY A 172 4.87 -21.89 38.03
CA GLY A 172 5.48 -21.24 39.20
C GLY A 172 6.52 -20.17 38.91
N ILE A 173 6.58 -19.70 37.64
CA ILE A 173 7.34 -18.49 37.32
C ILE A 173 6.47 -17.29 37.67
N GLY A 174 6.98 -16.39 38.51
CA GLY A 174 6.29 -15.13 38.82
C GLY A 174 6.16 -14.24 37.59
N ILE A 175 5.09 -13.43 37.53
CA ILE A 175 4.89 -12.49 36.43
C ILE A 175 6.06 -11.50 36.28
N ASP A 176 6.76 -11.22 37.38
CA ASP A 176 7.91 -10.31 37.44
C ASP A 176 9.19 -10.89 36.83
N GLU A 177 9.19 -12.19 36.47
CA GLU A 177 10.34 -12.90 35.87
C GLU A 177 10.13 -13.19 34.35
N ILE A 178 9.03 -12.72 33.76
CA ILE A 178 8.69 -12.83 32.33
C ILE A 178 8.84 -11.46 31.67
#